data_3131fecc819fd31a3c18b724d0a10df6
#
_entry.id   3131fecc819fd31a3c18b724d0a10df6
#
_cell.length_a   1.000
_cell.length_b   1.000
_cell.length_c   1.000
_cell.angle_alpha   90.00
_cell.angle_beta   90.00
_cell.angle_gamma   90.00
#
_symmetry.space_group_name_H-M   'P 1'
#
loop_
_entity.id
_entity.type
_entity.pdbx_description
1 polymer ?
#
loop_
_entity_poly.entity_id
_entity_poly.type
_entity_poly.pdbx_seq_one_letter_code
_entity_poly.pdbx_strand_id
1 'polypeptide(L)'
;FFREQPEGAFKFFRPHEFDEKAVRKVVNNKAFLTFLVLSDNELVGYFFLRAFVNGKCFRGKMVHKDLQGRGIAKLMGVAMTKVSQHLDLRMFGSISSENYASMASAKASNEIKIHKTLENGYYYIEFLPKIKIEK
;
A
#
# COMPACT_ATOMS: atom_id res chain seq x y z
N PHE A 1 1.21 -0.46 16.99
CA PHE A 1 2.00 -0.56 15.75
C PHE A 1 2.47 0.81 15.25
N PHE A 2 1.55 1.73 15.01
CA PHE A 2 1.91 3.04 14.48
C PHE A 2 2.77 3.87 15.45
N ARG A 3 2.57 3.71 16.76
CA ARG A 3 3.35 4.42 17.77
C ARG A 3 4.82 3.98 17.84
N GLU A 4 5.10 2.76 17.39
CA GLU A 4 6.45 2.18 17.37
C GLU A 4 7.25 2.61 16.13
N GLN A 5 6.59 3.21 15.14
CA GLN A 5 7.25 3.61 13.91
C GLN A 5 8.03 4.91 14.11
N PRO A 6 9.23 5.04 13.53
CA PRO A 6 9.96 6.30 13.57
C PRO A 6 9.19 7.39 12.81
N GLU A 7 9.39 8.64 13.19
CA GLU A 7 8.73 9.77 12.55
C GLU A 7 8.93 9.78 11.03
N GLY A 8 10.12 9.42 10.56
CA GLY A 8 10.42 9.33 9.13
C GLY A 8 9.59 8.32 8.37
N ALA A 9 9.00 7.32 9.03
CA ALA A 9 8.13 6.34 8.38
C ALA A 9 6.87 6.99 7.80
N PHE A 10 6.43 8.10 8.35
CA PHE A 10 5.24 8.82 7.89
C PHE A 10 5.55 9.92 6.87
N LYS A 11 6.81 10.16 6.55
CA LYS A 11 7.21 11.20 5.60
C LYS A 11 6.61 10.97 4.21
N PHE A 12 6.62 9.72 3.75
CA PHE A 12 6.17 9.34 2.42
C PHE A 12 4.83 8.61 2.40
N PHE A 13 4.28 8.27 3.56
CA PHE A 13 3.07 7.45 3.68
C PHE A 13 2.11 8.11 4.66
N ARG A 14 1.14 8.86 4.12
CA ARG A 14 0.09 9.50 4.91
C ARG A 14 -1.26 9.39 4.21
N PRO A 15 -1.82 8.17 4.10
CA PRO A 15 -3.14 8.00 3.49
C PRO A 15 -4.27 8.56 4.36
N HIS A 16 -4.02 8.67 5.66
CA HIS A 16 -4.94 9.21 6.68
C HIS A 16 -4.13 9.58 7.92
N GLU A 17 -4.73 10.25 8.88
CA GLU A 17 -4.10 10.48 10.17
C GLU A 17 -3.96 9.16 10.93
N PHE A 18 -2.88 9.02 11.70
CA PHE A 18 -2.57 7.77 12.41
C PHE A 18 -2.89 7.82 13.90
N ASP A 19 -3.76 8.73 14.35
CA ASP A 19 -4.28 8.67 15.70
C ASP A 19 -5.37 7.59 15.82
N GLU A 20 -5.67 7.17 17.03
CA GLU A 20 -6.61 6.09 17.28
C GLU A 20 -8.00 6.35 16.68
N LYS A 21 -8.50 7.58 16.80
CA LYS A 21 -9.82 7.95 16.29
C LYS A 21 -9.89 7.86 14.76
N ALA A 22 -8.89 8.40 14.08
CA ALA A 22 -8.84 8.37 12.62
C ALA A 22 -8.70 6.96 12.09
N VAL A 23 -7.85 6.13 12.72
CA VAL A 23 -7.67 4.73 12.32
C VAL A 23 -8.97 3.93 12.49
N ARG A 24 -9.71 4.12 13.60
CA ARG A 24 -11.00 3.47 13.80
C ARG A 24 -12.01 3.86 12.73
N LYS A 25 -12.04 5.12 12.34
CA LYS A 25 -12.93 5.62 11.28
C LYS A 25 -12.62 4.96 9.95
N VAL A 26 -11.35 4.83 9.60
CA VAL A 26 -10.91 4.18 8.36
C VAL A 26 -11.28 2.70 8.35
N VAL A 27 -11.01 1.97 9.43
CA VAL A 27 -11.30 0.53 9.54
C VAL A 27 -12.79 0.25 9.38
N ASN A 28 -13.66 1.14 9.85
CA ASN A 28 -15.11 0.97 9.75
C ASN A 28 -15.71 1.44 8.42
N ASN A 29 -14.90 2.01 7.52
CA ASN A 29 -15.38 2.46 6.22
C ASN A 29 -15.39 1.29 5.23
N LYS A 30 -16.56 0.96 4.67
CA LYS A 30 -16.76 -0.17 3.74
C LYS A 30 -15.99 -0.03 2.42
N ALA A 31 -15.68 1.20 2.00
CA ALA A 31 -14.88 1.45 0.79
C ALA A 31 -13.38 1.27 1.04
N PHE A 32 -12.98 1.09 2.28
CA PHE A 32 -11.60 0.94 2.73
C PHE A 32 -11.37 -0.49 3.19
N LEU A 33 -10.69 -1.27 2.37
CA LEU A 33 -10.30 -2.64 2.73
C LEU A 33 -8.96 -2.58 3.46
N THR A 34 -8.98 -2.84 4.75
CA THR A 34 -7.80 -2.77 5.62
C THR A 34 -7.34 -4.18 5.97
N PHE A 35 -6.05 -4.43 5.82
CA PHE A 35 -5.45 -5.73 6.09
C PHE A 35 -4.30 -5.56 7.08
N LEU A 36 -4.28 -6.42 8.08
CA LEU A 36 -3.19 -6.50 9.05
C LEU A 36 -2.35 -7.72 8.72
N VAL A 37 -1.03 -7.57 8.74
CA VAL A 37 -0.09 -8.67 8.52
C VAL A 37 0.49 -9.08 9.87
N LEU A 38 0.27 -10.35 10.22
CA LEU A 38 0.72 -10.91 11.49
C LEU A 38 1.82 -11.94 11.25
N SER A 39 2.80 -11.95 12.13
CA SER A 39 3.82 -12.99 12.21
C SER A 39 3.93 -13.40 13.68
N ASP A 40 3.68 -14.69 13.98
CA ASP A 40 3.67 -15.21 15.35
C ASP A 40 2.78 -14.37 16.31
N ASN A 41 1.60 -13.99 15.82
CA ASN A 41 0.61 -13.16 16.53
C ASN A 41 1.05 -11.72 16.79
N GLU A 42 2.18 -11.28 16.22
CA GLU A 42 2.62 -9.89 16.30
C GLU A 42 2.29 -9.15 15.01
N LEU A 43 1.84 -7.91 15.14
CA LEU A 43 1.54 -7.05 14.00
C LEU A 43 2.85 -6.57 13.36
N VAL A 44 3.12 -7.00 12.13
CA VAL A 44 4.35 -6.68 11.42
C VAL A 44 4.13 -5.77 10.22
N GLY A 45 2.90 -5.63 9.77
CA GLY A 45 2.61 -4.79 8.62
C GLY A 45 1.13 -4.44 8.51
N TYR A 46 0.87 -3.49 7.65
CA TYR A 46 -0.46 -2.96 7.41
C TYR A 46 -0.55 -2.55 5.95
N PHE A 47 -1.65 -2.90 5.30
CA PHE A 47 -1.93 -2.36 3.98
C PHE A 47 -3.44 -2.14 3.80
N PHE A 48 -3.78 -1.30 2.85
CA PHE A 48 -5.17 -1.02 2.54
C PHE A 48 -5.38 -0.86 1.04
N LEU A 49 -6.61 -1.09 0.63
CA LEU A 49 -7.13 -0.73 -0.69
C LEU A 49 -8.38 0.13 -0.49
N ARG A 50 -8.34 1.35 -1.00
CA ARG A 50 -9.53 2.22 -1.02
C ARG A 50 -10.18 2.11 -2.38
N ALA A 51 -11.37 1.53 -2.42
CA ALA A 51 -12.11 1.30 -3.65
C ALA A 51 -12.95 2.52 -4.05
N PHE A 52 -13.04 2.77 -5.35
CA PHE A 52 -13.87 3.81 -5.94
C PHE A 52 -14.86 3.17 -6.89
N VAL A 53 -16.00 3.85 -7.13
CA VAL A 53 -17.07 3.35 -7.98
C VAL A 53 -16.69 3.23 -9.46
N ASN A 54 -15.59 3.84 -9.89
CA ASN A 54 -15.12 3.83 -11.28
C ASN A 54 -14.24 2.63 -11.64
N GLY A 55 -14.21 1.60 -10.81
CA GLY A 55 -13.39 0.41 -11.05
C GLY A 55 -11.91 0.57 -10.70
N LYS A 56 -11.57 1.60 -9.95
CA LYS A 56 -10.20 1.86 -9.49
C LYS A 56 -10.09 1.68 -7.99
N CYS A 57 -8.90 1.36 -7.50
CA CYS A 57 -8.58 1.43 -6.08
C CYS A 57 -7.24 2.12 -5.86
N PHE A 58 -7.08 2.70 -4.69
CA PHE A 58 -5.84 3.35 -4.27
C PHE A 58 -5.24 2.55 -3.12
N ARG A 59 -3.95 2.25 -3.20
CA ARG A 59 -3.29 1.39 -2.22
C ARG A 59 -2.31 2.15 -1.33
N GLY A 60 -2.07 1.60 -0.14
CA GLY A 60 -0.96 2.00 0.72
C GLY A 60 -0.53 0.83 1.60
N LYS A 61 0.75 0.81 1.97
CA LYS A 61 1.29 -0.25 2.83
C LYS A 61 2.38 0.30 3.75
N MET A 62 2.56 -0.35 4.90
CA MET A 62 3.61 -0.05 5.85
C MET A 62 4.09 -1.34 6.51
N VAL A 63 5.41 -1.49 6.65
CA VAL A 63 6.04 -2.61 7.34
C VAL A 63 6.69 -2.09 8.62
N HIS A 64 6.60 -2.87 9.71
CA HIS A 64 7.25 -2.53 10.97
C HIS A 64 8.74 -2.22 10.74
N LYS A 65 9.24 -1.17 11.39
CA LYS A 65 10.61 -0.66 11.21
C LYS A 65 11.70 -1.72 11.35
N ASP A 66 11.54 -2.66 12.28
CA ASP A 66 12.54 -3.68 12.58
C ASP A 66 12.52 -4.84 11.57
N LEU A 67 11.54 -4.86 10.67
CA LEU A 67 11.31 -5.95 9.73
C LEU A 67 11.42 -5.52 8.27
N GLN A 68 11.79 -4.27 8.04
CA GLN A 68 12.01 -3.77 6.68
C GLN A 68 13.21 -4.48 6.05
N GLY A 69 13.15 -4.70 4.74
CA GLY A 69 14.20 -5.41 4.01
C GLY A 69 14.10 -6.94 4.05
N ARG A 70 13.06 -7.51 4.66
CA ARG A 70 12.86 -8.98 4.76
C ARG A 70 11.86 -9.54 3.75
N GLY A 71 11.49 -8.77 2.73
CA GLY A 71 10.55 -9.22 1.71
C GLY A 71 9.07 -9.10 2.11
N ILE A 72 8.74 -8.59 3.28
CA ILE A 72 7.35 -8.43 3.75
C ILE A 72 6.60 -7.46 2.85
N ALA A 73 7.22 -6.33 2.48
CA ALA A 73 6.60 -5.35 1.60
C ALA A 73 6.29 -5.94 0.22
N LYS A 74 7.16 -6.80 -0.30
CA LYS A 74 6.93 -7.51 -1.56
C LYS A 74 5.74 -8.46 -1.45
N LEU A 75 5.66 -9.24 -0.37
CA LEU A 75 4.52 -10.14 -0.13
C LEU A 75 3.22 -9.36 -0.02
N MET A 76 3.23 -8.22 0.66
CA MET A 76 2.06 -7.34 0.75
C MET A 76 1.64 -6.83 -0.63
N GLY A 77 2.60 -6.46 -1.47
CA GLY A 77 2.34 -6.03 -2.85
C GLY A 77 1.69 -7.13 -3.67
N VAL A 78 2.16 -8.36 -3.54
CA VAL A 78 1.55 -9.53 -4.20
C VAL A 78 0.12 -9.76 -3.70
N ALA A 79 -0.09 -9.69 -2.38
CA ALA A 79 -1.43 -9.86 -1.79
C ALA A 79 -2.40 -8.77 -2.27
N MET A 80 -1.99 -7.51 -2.27
CA MET A 80 -2.81 -6.41 -2.76
C MET A 80 -3.20 -6.60 -4.23
N THR A 81 -2.27 -7.07 -5.05
CA THR A 81 -2.51 -7.33 -6.47
C THR A 81 -3.55 -8.43 -6.64
N LYS A 82 -3.45 -9.52 -5.88
CA LYS A 82 -4.43 -10.60 -5.94
C LYS A 82 -5.82 -10.13 -5.53
N VAL A 83 -5.92 -9.35 -4.45
CA VAL A 83 -7.22 -8.82 -4.00
C VAL A 83 -7.81 -7.90 -5.07
N SER A 84 -7.03 -6.99 -5.63
CA SER A 84 -7.52 -6.08 -6.66
C SER A 84 -7.99 -6.82 -7.92
N GLN A 85 -7.29 -7.87 -8.32
CA GLN A 85 -7.68 -8.69 -9.46
C GLN A 85 -8.99 -9.44 -9.21
N HIS A 86 -9.17 -10.02 -8.03
CA HIS A 86 -10.40 -10.71 -7.67
C HIS A 86 -11.61 -9.77 -7.61
N LEU A 87 -11.37 -8.49 -7.31
CA LEU A 87 -12.43 -7.47 -7.26
C LEU A 87 -12.58 -6.70 -8.58
N ASP A 88 -11.83 -7.06 -9.62
CA ASP A 88 -11.80 -6.35 -10.90
C ASP A 88 -11.48 -4.87 -10.77
N LEU A 89 -10.56 -4.52 -9.89
CA LEU A 89 -10.14 -3.14 -9.66
C LEU A 89 -8.76 -2.88 -10.24
N ARG A 90 -8.62 -1.74 -10.91
CA ARG A 90 -7.31 -1.22 -11.31
C ARG A 90 -6.67 -0.57 -10.09
N MET A 91 -5.43 -0.90 -9.79
CA MET A 91 -4.75 -0.47 -8.57
C MET A 91 -3.77 0.67 -8.85
N PHE A 92 -3.94 1.77 -8.12
CA PHE A 92 -3.13 2.98 -8.23
C PHE A 92 -2.53 3.37 -6.89
N GLY A 93 -1.53 4.19 -6.94
CA GLY A 93 -0.94 4.80 -5.76
C GLY A 93 -0.02 5.95 -6.14
N SER A 94 0.51 6.63 -5.15
CA SER A 94 1.52 7.65 -5.36
C SER A 94 2.76 7.32 -4.53
N ILE A 95 3.92 7.51 -5.14
CA ILE A 95 5.21 7.28 -4.49
C ILE A 95 6.09 8.50 -4.76
N SER A 96 6.72 9.03 -3.70
CA SER A 96 7.68 10.11 -3.86
C SER A 96 8.83 9.68 -4.77
N SER A 97 9.24 10.56 -5.68
CA SER A 97 10.39 10.31 -6.56
C SER A 97 11.69 10.07 -5.79
N GLU A 98 11.75 10.50 -4.53
CA GLU A 98 12.89 10.30 -3.64
C GLU A 98 12.79 9.03 -2.79
N ASN A 99 11.64 8.36 -2.80
CA ASN A 99 11.43 7.13 -2.02
C ASN A 99 11.84 5.90 -2.84
N TYR A 100 13.15 5.71 -2.97
CA TYR A 100 13.71 4.63 -3.78
C TYR A 100 13.36 3.24 -3.26
N ALA A 101 13.24 3.08 -1.93
CA ALA A 101 12.87 1.81 -1.32
C ALA A 101 11.46 1.38 -1.71
N SER A 102 10.50 2.31 -1.67
CA SER A 102 9.13 2.03 -2.11
C SER A 102 9.04 1.74 -3.60
N MET A 103 9.80 2.47 -4.42
CA MET A 103 9.86 2.20 -5.87
C MET A 103 10.42 0.81 -6.16
N ALA A 104 11.49 0.42 -5.49
CA ALA A 104 12.09 -0.92 -5.63
C ALA A 104 11.11 -2.01 -5.21
N SER A 105 10.43 -1.83 -4.08
CA SER A 105 9.41 -2.77 -3.60
C SER A 105 8.26 -2.91 -4.58
N ALA A 106 7.77 -1.79 -5.12
CA ALA A 106 6.70 -1.79 -6.12
C ALA A 106 7.10 -2.56 -7.37
N LYS A 107 8.29 -2.32 -7.89
CA LYS A 107 8.82 -3.01 -9.08
C LYS A 107 9.05 -4.50 -8.83
N ALA A 108 9.34 -4.89 -7.58
CA ALA A 108 9.54 -6.29 -7.23
C ALA A 108 8.25 -7.10 -7.28
N SER A 109 7.10 -6.49 -6.95
CA SER A 109 5.81 -7.18 -6.89
C SER A 109 4.91 -6.90 -8.10
N ASN A 110 5.12 -5.81 -8.83
CA ASN A 110 4.25 -5.38 -9.92
C ASN A 110 5.05 -4.83 -11.10
N GLU A 111 4.43 -4.84 -12.27
CA GLU A 111 4.82 -3.91 -13.32
C GLU A 111 4.22 -2.56 -12.98
N ILE A 112 4.95 -1.48 -13.20
CA ILE A 112 4.46 -0.14 -12.87
C ILE A 112 4.36 0.71 -14.13
N LYS A 113 3.33 1.56 -14.15
CA LYS A 113 3.14 2.57 -15.19
C LYS A 113 2.99 3.93 -14.52
N ILE A 114 3.94 4.82 -14.78
CA ILE A 114 3.87 6.19 -14.26
C ILE A 114 2.96 6.98 -15.19
N HIS A 115 1.77 7.38 -14.70
CA HIS A 115 0.82 8.14 -15.47
C HIS A 115 1.16 9.63 -15.53
N LYS A 116 1.64 10.18 -14.42
CA LYS A 116 2.06 11.58 -14.34
C LYS A 116 2.91 11.84 -13.12
N THR A 117 3.65 12.93 -13.16
CA THR A 117 4.36 13.47 -12.01
C THR A 117 3.50 14.59 -11.40
N LEU A 118 3.24 14.48 -10.11
CA LEU A 118 2.46 15.46 -9.37
C LEU A 118 3.33 16.65 -8.95
N GLU A 119 2.72 17.80 -8.66
CA GLU A 119 3.43 19.03 -8.30
C GLU A 119 4.35 18.89 -7.08
N ASN A 120 4.00 18.00 -6.16
CA ASN A 120 4.79 17.76 -4.93
C ASN A 120 5.95 16.78 -5.11
N GLY A 121 6.29 16.41 -6.35
CA GLY A 121 7.38 15.46 -6.62
C GLY A 121 7.00 14.00 -6.46
N TYR A 122 5.71 13.69 -6.39
CA TYR A 122 5.23 12.31 -6.34
C TYR A 122 4.88 11.83 -7.74
N TYR A 123 5.11 10.54 -7.98
CA TYR A 123 4.61 9.86 -9.17
C TYR A 123 3.23 9.29 -8.91
N TYR A 124 2.30 9.51 -9.84
CA TYR A 124 1.00 8.82 -9.84
C TYR A 124 1.15 7.55 -10.69
N ILE A 125 1.01 6.42 -10.06
CA ILE A 125 1.42 5.12 -10.60
C ILE A 125 0.23 4.17 -10.67
N GLU A 126 0.14 3.44 -11.77
CA GLU A 126 -0.71 2.24 -11.86
C GLU A 126 0.17 1.02 -11.63
N PHE A 127 -0.28 0.13 -10.74
CA PHE A 127 0.39 -1.12 -10.42
C PHE A 127 -0.30 -2.26 -11.18
N LEU A 128 0.42 -2.85 -12.11
CA LEU A 128 -0.09 -3.90 -12.98
C LEU A 128 0.39 -5.27 -12.48
N PRO A 129 -0.42 -6.33 -12.62
CA PRO A 129 0.03 -7.66 -12.21
C PRO A 129 1.14 -8.17 -13.13
N LYS A 130 2.19 -8.74 -12.55
CA LYS A 130 3.23 -9.44 -13.32
C LYS A 130 2.72 -10.75 -13.87
N ILE A 131 1.85 -11.42 -13.12
CA ILE A 131 1.23 -12.69 -13.49
C ILE A 131 -0.27 -12.50 -13.41
N LYS A 132 -0.97 -12.79 -14.52
CA LYS A 132 -2.44 -12.72 -14.55
C LYS A 132 -3.01 -13.92 -13.80
N ILE A 133 -4.00 -13.66 -12.94
CA ILE A 133 -4.76 -14.71 -12.27
C ILE A 133 -5.89 -15.13 -13.21
N GLU A 134 -5.98 -16.42 -13.47
CA GLU A 134 -7.16 -16.99 -14.15
C GLU A 134 -8.32 -16.98 -13.14
N LYS A 135 -9.43 -16.42 -13.57
CA LYS A 135 -10.63 -16.34 -12.75
C LYS A 135 -11.55 -17.53 -12.99
#